data_e6d22dc2c9b02417854ce59e1b8701e0
#
_entry.id   e6d22dc2c9b02417854ce59e1b8701e0
#
_cell.length_a   1.000
_cell.length_b   1.000
_cell.length_c   1.000
_cell.angle_alpha   90.00
_cell.angle_beta   90.00
_cell.angle_gamma   90.00
#
_symmetry.space_group_name_H-M   'P 1'
#
loop_
_entity.id
_entity.type
_entity.pdbx_description
1 polymer ?
#
loop_
_entity_poly.entity_id
_entity_poly.type
_entity_poly.pdbx_seq_one_letter_code
_entity_poly.pdbx_strand_id
1 'polypeptide(L)'
;MYKRQDQLVYNFNASISFDQKFYKQDIRGSIAHVTMLAASGILTDAERDQIIDGLNGILADVENGTLEISSKYEDIHSFVEANLIDRIGDVGKKLHTGRSRNDQVALDMRLYVRDEILEVKKLLVSLMKELHILMKENVDTYMPGFTHLQKAQPVTFAHHVGAYMEMFKRDYSRMNDIYTRMNYCPLGAGALAGTTYPLDRNLTASLLDFAGPTLNSMDSVSDRDYVIEMLSAFSTIMMHLSRFSEEIIIWNSNEYQFVELDDAYSTGSSIMPQKKNPDIAELVRGKTGRVYGALMSILTTMKGIPLAYNKDMQEDKELTFDAIDTVKGCIALFTGMISTMKLNKPVMEKSAMNGFTNATDAADYLVNHGVPFRDAHGIVGQLVLYCIEHDKSLLDMSIGEYKAISPVFEDDIYDAISLKTCVSKRNTIGAPGEEAMKQVLAINEEYLKNL
;
A
#
# COMPACT_ATOMS: atom_id res chain seq x y z
N MET A 1 12.27 46.63 -2.41
CA MET A 1 11.02 47.34 -2.70
C MET A 1 9.95 46.30 -2.91
N TYR A 2 9.25 45.88 -1.84
CA TYR A 2 8.13 44.94 -1.95
C TYR A 2 6.98 45.69 -2.65
N LYS A 3 6.70 45.32 -3.91
CA LYS A 3 5.45 45.75 -4.57
C LYS A 3 4.29 45.25 -3.72
N ARG A 4 3.33 46.12 -3.40
CA ARG A 4 2.10 45.78 -2.71
C ARG A 4 1.38 44.72 -3.62
N GLN A 5 1.40 43.45 -3.21
CA GLN A 5 0.78 42.38 -3.95
C GLN A 5 -0.75 42.52 -3.81
N ASP A 6 -1.50 42.29 -4.87
CA ASP A 6 -2.95 42.19 -4.83
C ASP A 6 -3.37 41.05 -3.89
N GLN A 7 -4.41 41.26 -3.10
CA GLN A 7 -4.85 40.28 -2.10
C GLN A 7 -5.29 38.95 -2.76
N LEU A 8 -5.90 39.01 -3.95
CA LEU A 8 -6.29 37.82 -4.69
C LEU A 8 -5.06 37.01 -5.14
N VAL A 9 -4.02 37.71 -5.61
CA VAL A 9 -2.74 37.10 -6.01
C VAL A 9 -2.04 36.50 -4.81
N TYR A 10 -2.05 37.17 -3.65
CA TYR A 10 -1.50 36.64 -2.40
C TYR A 10 -2.20 35.33 -2.01
N ASN A 11 -3.52 35.36 -1.93
CA ASN A 11 -4.32 34.18 -1.56
C ASN A 11 -4.14 33.02 -2.53
N PHE A 12 -4.00 33.30 -3.84
CA PHE A 12 -3.77 32.28 -4.85
C PHE A 12 -2.41 31.63 -4.75
N ASN A 13 -1.39 32.38 -4.31
CA ASN A 13 -0.02 31.88 -4.15
C ASN A 13 0.22 31.19 -2.81
N ALA A 14 -0.57 31.48 -1.77
CA ALA A 14 -0.37 30.98 -0.43
C ALA A 14 -0.55 29.45 -0.38
N SER A 15 0.36 28.78 0.34
CA SER A 15 0.38 27.32 0.51
C SER A 15 0.16 26.87 1.96
N ILE A 16 0.05 27.79 2.91
CA ILE A 16 -0.05 27.48 4.35
C ILE A 16 -1.20 26.52 4.67
N SER A 17 -2.30 26.56 3.91
CA SER A 17 -3.49 25.70 4.12
C SER A 17 -3.18 24.21 3.99
N PHE A 18 -2.17 23.84 3.21
CA PHE A 18 -1.77 22.46 2.98
C PHE A 18 -0.33 22.15 3.41
N ASP A 19 0.63 23.08 3.24
CA ASP A 19 2.04 22.82 3.60
C ASP A 19 2.29 22.81 5.12
N GLN A 20 1.35 23.30 5.91
CA GLN A 20 1.38 23.12 7.36
C GLN A 20 1.54 21.65 7.79
N LYS A 21 1.20 20.67 6.95
CA LYS A 21 1.37 19.25 7.26
C LYS A 21 2.81 18.85 7.55
N PHE A 22 3.79 19.53 6.97
CA PHE A 22 5.19 19.21 7.22
C PHE A 22 5.92 20.21 8.15
N TYR A 23 5.20 20.91 9.05
CA TYR A 23 5.83 21.80 10.02
C TYR A 23 6.95 21.14 10.84
N LYS A 24 6.80 19.84 11.16
CA LYS A 24 7.83 19.07 11.88
C LYS A 24 9.11 18.93 11.06
N GLN A 25 8.95 18.67 9.77
CA GLN A 25 10.06 18.50 8.84
C GLN A 25 10.80 19.82 8.62
N ASP A 26 10.08 20.94 8.48
CA ASP A 26 10.68 22.27 8.39
C ASP A 26 11.51 22.61 9.62
N ILE A 27 10.99 22.36 10.83
CA ILE A 27 11.71 22.57 12.08
C ILE A 27 12.93 21.65 12.19
N ARG A 28 12.81 20.35 11.88
CA ARG A 28 13.94 19.40 11.85
C ARG A 28 15.02 19.82 10.86
N GLY A 29 14.62 20.21 9.66
CA GLY A 29 15.53 20.73 8.63
C GLY A 29 16.25 21.99 9.07
N SER A 30 15.53 22.92 9.72
CA SER A 30 16.08 24.16 10.26
C SER A 30 17.06 23.91 11.41
N ILE A 31 16.78 22.98 12.33
CA ILE A 31 17.71 22.59 13.40
C ILE A 31 19.01 22.00 12.82
N ALA A 32 18.93 21.11 11.85
CA ALA A 32 20.09 20.54 11.18
C ALA A 32 20.91 21.62 10.45
N HIS A 33 20.21 22.56 9.80
CA HIS A 33 20.85 23.70 9.10
C HIS A 33 21.65 24.58 10.03
N VAL A 34 21.09 25.05 11.15
CA VAL A 34 21.81 25.93 12.08
C VAL A 34 22.95 25.20 12.82
N THR A 35 22.78 23.89 13.07
CA THR A 35 23.85 23.06 13.63
C THR A 35 25.05 23.02 12.67
N MET A 36 24.80 22.84 11.38
CA MET A 36 25.83 22.87 10.34
C MET A 36 26.45 24.29 10.20
N LEU A 37 25.63 25.34 10.24
CA LEU A 37 26.14 26.73 10.15
C LEU A 37 27.14 27.05 11.29
N ALA A 38 26.85 26.61 12.51
CA ALA A 38 27.77 26.78 13.63
C ALA A 38 29.05 25.95 13.46
N ALA A 39 28.90 24.64 13.06
CA ALA A 39 30.08 23.82 12.79
C ALA A 39 30.96 24.36 11.66
N SER A 40 30.39 25.09 10.71
CA SER A 40 31.11 25.76 9.61
C SER A 40 31.63 27.14 10.00
N GLY A 41 31.48 27.59 11.26
CA GLY A 41 31.97 28.89 11.77
C GLY A 41 31.16 30.10 11.29
N ILE A 42 29.97 29.90 10.74
CA ILE A 42 29.08 30.97 10.26
C ILE A 42 28.25 31.55 11.41
N LEU A 43 27.84 30.72 12.36
CA LEU A 43 27.21 31.08 13.62
C LEU A 43 28.11 30.72 14.79
N THR A 44 27.92 31.42 15.91
CA THR A 44 28.48 31.01 17.18
C THR A 44 27.64 29.86 17.78
N ASP A 45 28.23 29.07 18.69
CA ASP A 45 27.50 28.05 19.42
C ASP A 45 26.30 28.60 20.21
N ALA A 46 26.48 29.79 20.82
CA ALA A 46 25.40 30.45 21.56
C ALA A 46 24.23 30.84 20.66
N GLU A 47 24.47 31.33 19.44
CA GLU A 47 23.42 31.67 18.47
C GLU A 47 22.71 30.39 17.97
N ARG A 48 23.46 29.35 17.68
CA ARG A 48 22.90 28.03 17.34
C ARG A 48 21.95 27.53 18.41
N ASP A 49 22.39 27.49 19.67
CA ASP A 49 21.63 26.96 20.79
C ASP A 49 20.36 27.80 21.02
N GLN A 50 20.45 29.12 20.94
CA GLN A 50 19.29 29.99 21.04
C GLN A 50 18.27 29.79 19.94
N ILE A 51 18.71 29.54 18.69
CA ILE A 51 17.83 29.25 17.56
C ILE A 51 17.17 27.86 17.76
N ILE A 52 17.93 26.83 18.15
CA ILE A 52 17.41 25.48 18.39
C ILE A 52 16.36 25.49 19.50
N ASP A 53 16.63 26.18 20.62
CA ASP A 53 15.67 26.31 21.72
C ASP A 53 14.39 27.01 21.28
N GLY A 54 14.53 28.09 20.47
CA GLY A 54 13.38 28.80 19.89
C GLY A 54 12.53 27.88 18.95
N LEU A 55 13.19 27.11 18.09
CA LEU A 55 12.51 26.16 17.18
C LEU A 55 11.81 25.02 17.93
N ASN A 56 12.46 24.43 18.93
CA ASN A 56 11.86 23.41 19.79
C ASN A 56 10.66 23.96 20.57
N GLY A 57 10.75 25.23 21.04
CA GLY A 57 9.64 25.91 21.68
C GLY A 57 8.44 26.10 20.74
N ILE A 58 8.67 26.47 19.47
CA ILE A 58 7.61 26.56 18.46
C ILE A 58 6.97 25.19 18.23
N LEU A 59 7.79 24.14 18.05
CA LEU A 59 7.30 22.77 17.86
C LEU A 59 6.40 22.34 19.01
N ALA A 60 6.86 22.52 20.25
CA ALA A 60 6.09 22.15 21.44
C ALA A 60 4.77 22.93 21.53
N ASP A 61 4.77 24.23 21.22
CA ASP A 61 3.56 25.05 21.29
C ASP A 61 2.55 24.73 20.20
N VAL A 62 2.99 24.33 19.00
CA VAL A 62 2.10 23.84 17.95
C VAL A 62 1.52 22.47 18.36
N GLU A 63 2.33 21.55 18.89
CA GLU A 63 1.90 20.22 19.27
C GLU A 63 0.91 20.20 20.45
N ASN A 64 1.08 21.10 21.41
CA ASN A 64 0.18 21.25 22.56
C ASN A 64 -1.02 22.17 22.31
N GLY A 65 -1.10 22.78 21.12
CA GLY A 65 -2.20 23.65 20.69
C GLY A 65 -2.17 25.08 21.27
N THR A 66 -1.05 25.50 21.88
CA THR A 66 -0.91 26.88 22.40
C THR A 66 -0.51 27.89 21.31
N LEU A 67 0.03 27.38 20.19
CA LEU A 67 0.32 28.16 19.00
C LEU A 67 -0.39 27.58 17.79
N GLU A 68 -1.40 28.30 17.29
CA GLU A 68 -2.15 27.90 16.10
C GLU A 68 -1.41 28.35 14.83
N ILE A 69 -1.32 27.46 13.84
CA ILE A 69 -0.76 27.80 12.52
C ILE A 69 -1.75 28.70 11.78
N SER A 70 -1.39 29.97 11.62
CA SER A 70 -2.30 31.01 11.13
C SER A 70 -2.20 31.21 9.61
N SER A 71 -3.36 31.30 8.95
CA SER A 71 -3.51 31.61 7.53
C SER A 71 -3.04 33.02 7.10
N LYS A 72 -2.60 33.85 8.06
CA LYS A 72 -1.98 35.16 7.76
C LYS A 72 -0.60 35.06 7.11
N TYR A 73 0.04 33.90 7.18
CA TYR A 73 1.33 33.64 6.56
C TYR A 73 1.14 32.98 5.18
N GLU A 74 2.09 33.22 4.27
CA GLU A 74 2.04 32.65 2.92
C GLU A 74 2.29 31.14 2.95
N ASP A 75 3.28 30.69 3.74
CA ASP A 75 3.72 29.32 3.85
C ASP A 75 4.14 28.96 5.29
N ILE A 76 4.33 27.69 5.55
CA ILE A 76 4.76 27.19 6.88
C ILE A 76 6.14 27.72 7.26
N HIS A 77 7.02 27.91 6.30
CA HIS A 77 8.37 28.41 6.52
C HIS A 77 8.34 29.85 7.05
N SER A 78 7.50 30.71 6.46
CA SER A 78 7.28 32.09 6.93
C SER A 78 6.65 32.13 8.31
N PHE A 79 5.75 31.17 8.60
CA PHE A 79 5.18 31.02 9.95
C PHE A 79 6.25 30.69 10.98
N VAL A 80 7.10 29.67 10.71
CA VAL A 80 8.17 29.26 11.64
C VAL A 80 9.18 30.36 11.82
N GLU A 81 9.66 31.02 10.75
CA GLU A 81 10.63 32.08 10.79
C GLU A 81 10.12 33.30 11.57
N ALA A 82 8.89 33.73 11.33
CA ALA A 82 8.30 34.87 12.02
C ALA A 82 8.16 34.61 13.54
N ASN A 83 7.63 33.45 13.92
CA ASN A 83 7.50 33.07 15.33
C ASN A 83 8.86 32.90 16.02
N LEU A 84 9.88 32.44 15.28
CA LEU A 84 11.25 32.39 15.81
C LEU A 84 11.79 33.80 16.09
N ILE A 85 11.65 34.72 15.14
CA ILE A 85 12.10 36.13 15.30
C ILE A 85 11.36 36.81 16.46
N ASP A 86 10.06 36.58 16.60
CA ASP A 86 9.26 37.12 17.71
C ASP A 86 9.74 36.61 19.07
N ARG A 87 10.28 35.37 19.15
CA ARG A 87 10.79 34.77 20.39
C ARG A 87 12.20 35.20 20.77
N ILE A 88 13.11 35.25 19.78
CA ILE A 88 14.56 35.40 20.06
C ILE A 88 15.17 36.63 19.39
N GLY A 89 14.38 37.46 18.72
CA GLY A 89 14.82 38.72 18.11
C GLY A 89 15.73 38.50 16.90
N ASP A 90 16.72 39.40 16.75
CA ASP A 90 17.58 39.45 15.55
C ASP A 90 18.39 38.16 15.29
N VAL A 91 18.67 37.38 16.31
CA VAL A 91 19.38 36.11 16.16
C VAL A 91 18.53 35.13 15.30
N GLY A 92 17.21 35.19 15.43
CA GLY A 92 16.30 34.37 14.61
C GLY A 92 16.42 34.64 13.11
N LYS A 93 16.75 35.85 12.69
CA LYS A 93 16.97 36.22 11.29
C LYS A 93 18.16 35.50 10.64
N LYS A 94 19.10 34.98 11.44
CA LYS A 94 20.29 34.27 10.95
C LYS A 94 19.98 32.86 10.47
N LEU A 95 18.80 32.29 10.83
CA LEU A 95 18.36 30.96 10.40
C LEU A 95 18.39 30.78 8.87
N HIS A 96 18.10 31.82 8.11
CA HIS A 96 18.02 31.75 6.64
C HIS A 96 19.38 31.88 5.94
N THR A 97 20.49 32.05 6.66
CA THR A 97 21.83 32.21 6.08
C THR A 97 22.22 31.03 5.21
N GLY A 98 22.62 31.30 3.96
CA GLY A 98 23.05 30.27 3.00
C GLY A 98 21.93 29.33 2.51
N ARG A 99 20.66 29.63 2.74
CA ARG A 99 19.48 28.82 2.36
C ARG A 99 18.58 29.61 1.41
N SER A 100 17.92 28.90 0.51
CA SER A 100 16.83 29.39 -0.30
C SER A 100 15.51 28.71 0.10
N ARG A 101 14.37 29.35 -0.18
CA ARG A 101 13.07 28.68 -0.06
C ARG A 101 13.01 27.42 -0.94
N ASN A 102 13.71 27.38 -2.08
CA ASN A 102 13.70 26.27 -3.02
C ASN A 102 14.33 24.98 -2.41
N ASP A 103 15.51 25.05 -1.82
CA ASP A 103 16.13 23.87 -1.19
C ASP A 103 15.49 23.51 0.15
N GLN A 104 14.91 24.49 0.86
CA GLN A 104 14.14 24.27 2.07
C GLN A 104 12.86 23.45 1.79
N VAL A 105 12.03 23.88 0.84
CA VAL A 105 10.79 23.15 0.52
C VAL A 105 11.08 21.78 -0.11
N ALA A 106 12.15 21.65 -0.89
CA ALA A 106 12.59 20.38 -1.44
C ALA A 106 13.01 19.40 -0.32
N LEU A 107 13.70 19.90 0.71
CA LEU A 107 14.04 19.10 1.89
C LEU A 107 12.79 18.64 2.64
N ASP A 108 11.90 19.57 2.96
CA ASP A 108 10.73 19.29 3.80
C ASP A 108 9.80 18.28 3.15
N MET A 109 9.56 18.44 1.85
CA MET A 109 8.78 17.46 1.07
C MET A 109 9.44 16.09 1.05
N ARG A 110 10.76 16.04 0.89
CA ARG A 110 11.54 14.80 0.89
C ARG A 110 11.53 14.11 2.25
N LEU A 111 11.70 14.87 3.33
CA LEU A 111 11.59 14.35 4.71
C LEU A 111 10.17 13.83 4.99
N TYR A 112 9.15 14.58 4.62
CA TYR A 112 7.76 14.20 4.83
C TYR A 112 7.42 12.90 4.09
N VAL A 113 7.72 12.83 2.79
CA VAL A 113 7.49 11.61 1.98
C VAL A 113 8.27 10.42 2.54
N ARG A 114 9.50 10.63 3.00
CA ARG A 114 10.32 9.57 3.63
C ARG A 114 9.67 9.03 4.91
N ASP A 115 9.20 9.91 5.77
CA ASP A 115 8.52 9.54 7.01
C ASP A 115 7.22 8.75 6.69
N GLU A 116 6.44 9.19 5.70
CA GLU A 116 5.20 8.55 5.29
C GLU A 116 5.42 7.18 4.59
N ILE A 117 6.51 7.02 3.84
CA ILE A 117 6.92 5.72 3.30
C ILE A 117 7.13 4.71 4.44
N LEU A 118 7.79 5.13 5.52
CA LEU A 118 8.01 4.27 6.69
C LEU A 118 6.69 3.88 7.37
N GLU A 119 5.74 4.81 7.47
CA GLU A 119 4.41 4.52 8.03
C GLU A 119 3.62 3.56 7.14
N VAL A 120 3.60 3.75 5.82
CA VAL A 120 2.94 2.83 4.90
C VAL A 120 3.59 1.43 4.94
N LYS A 121 4.91 1.34 5.08
CA LYS A 121 5.60 0.06 5.28
C LYS A 121 5.11 -0.66 6.55
N LYS A 122 4.96 0.05 7.67
CA LYS A 122 4.41 -0.53 8.92
C LYS A 122 2.99 -1.05 8.73
N LEU A 123 2.15 -0.29 8.04
CA LEU A 123 0.78 -0.71 7.72
C LEU A 123 0.74 -1.95 6.82
N LEU A 124 1.60 -2.03 5.80
CA LEU A 124 1.73 -3.22 4.95
C LEU A 124 2.20 -4.44 5.75
N VAL A 125 3.14 -4.26 6.67
CA VAL A 125 3.57 -5.35 7.58
C VAL A 125 2.41 -5.83 8.45
N SER A 126 1.60 -4.92 8.98
CA SER A 126 0.41 -5.27 9.77
C SER A 126 -0.59 -6.07 8.93
N LEU A 127 -0.89 -5.61 7.70
CA LEU A 127 -1.75 -6.32 6.76
C LEU A 127 -1.22 -7.73 6.43
N MET A 128 0.07 -7.85 6.13
CA MET A 128 0.69 -9.14 5.82
C MET A 128 0.67 -10.11 7.01
N LYS A 129 0.79 -9.60 8.25
CA LYS A 129 0.64 -10.42 9.47
C LYS A 129 -0.77 -10.98 9.60
N GLU A 130 -1.80 -10.18 9.36
CA GLU A 130 -3.20 -10.65 9.39
C GLU A 130 -3.46 -11.68 8.29
N LEU A 131 -2.96 -11.46 7.08
CA LEU A 131 -3.07 -12.45 6.00
C LEU A 131 -2.39 -13.77 6.39
N HIS A 132 -1.22 -13.70 7.02
CA HIS A 132 -0.52 -14.90 7.48
C HIS A 132 -1.30 -15.67 8.55
N ILE A 133 -1.96 -14.97 9.49
CA ILE A 133 -2.86 -15.58 10.49
C ILE A 133 -4.03 -16.27 9.78
N LEU A 134 -4.72 -15.58 8.86
CA LEU A 134 -5.81 -16.14 8.08
C LEU A 134 -5.37 -17.38 7.30
N MET A 135 -4.17 -17.37 6.71
CA MET A 135 -3.61 -18.55 6.02
C MET A 135 -3.40 -19.71 6.97
N LYS A 136 -2.78 -19.50 8.14
CA LYS A 136 -2.51 -20.55 9.14
C LYS A 136 -3.78 -21.24 9.63
N GLU A 137 -4.84 -20.47 9.86
CA GLU A 137 -6.11 -20.94 10.42
C GLU A 137 -7.01 -21.63 9.38
N ASN A 138 -6.67 -21.54 8.08
CA ASN A 138 -7.56 -21.97 7.00
C ASN A 138 -6.86 -22.83 5.93
N VAL A 139 -5.84 -23.58 6.31
CA VAL A 139 -5.14 -24.51 5.41
C VAL A 139 -6.01 -25.67 4.91
N ASP A 140 -7.06 -25.98 5.66
CA ASP A 140 -8.05 -27.03 5.39
C ASP A 140 -9.45 -26.49 5.06
N THR A 141 -9.59 -25.18 4.88
CA THR A 141 -10.85 -24.54 4.47
C THR A 141 -10.96 -24.58 2.95
N TYR A 142 -11.70 -25.57 2.44
CA TYR A 142 -11.86 -25.76 1.01
C TYR A 142 -12.84 -24.77 0.40
N MET A 143 -12.51 -24.27 -0.79
CA MET A 143 -13.36 -23.39 -1.59
C MET A 143 -13.14 -23.63 -3.08
N PRO A 144 -14.09 -23.25 -3.95
CA PRO A 144 -13.85 -23.30 -5.38
C PRO A 144 -12.85 -22.22 -5.79
N GLY A 145 -11.84 -22.57 -6.58
CA GLY A 145 -11.06 -21.63 -7.35
C GLY A 145 -11.82 -21.23 -8.62
N PHE A 146 -11.67 -19.98 -9.04
CA PHE A 146 -12.39 -19.43 -10.18
C PHE A 146 -11.45 -18.97 -11.28
N THR A 147 -11.83 -19.24 -12.53
CA THR A 147 -11.33 -18.55 -13.72
C THR A 147 -12.52 -18.05 -14.51
N HIS A 148 -12.48 -16.82 -15.05
CA HIS A 148 -13.60 -16.20 -15.75
C HIS A 148 -14.90 -16.13 -14.93
N LEU A 149 -14.79 -16.06 -13.58
CA LEU A 149 -15.89 -16.21 -12.63
C LEU A 149 -16.66 -17.54 -12.75
N GLN A 150 -16.07 -18.53 -13.41
CA GLN A 150 -16.56 -19.91 -13.43
C GLN A 150 -15.75 -20.77 -12.48
N LYS A 151 -16.42 -21.70 -11.79
CA LYS A 151 -15.74 -22.68 -10.93
C LYS A 151 -14.77 -23.52 -11.77
N ALA A 152 -13.53 -23.61 -11.30
CA ALA A 152 -12.47 -24.31 -12.02
C ALA A 152 -12.00 -25.53 -11.21
N GLN A 153 -11.10 -25.35 -10.28
CA GLN A 153 -10.53 -26.41 -9.45
C GLN A 153 -10.68 -26.07 -7.97
N PRO A 154 -10.73 -27.07 -7.06
CA PRO A 154 -10.79 -26.79 -5.64
C PRO A 154 -9.44 -26.27 -5.14
N VAL A 155 -9.50 -25.30 -4.25
CA VAL A 155 -8.35 -24.73 -3.55
C VAL A 155 -8.67 -24.60 -2.06
N THR A 156 -7.72 -24.13 -1.26
CA THR A 156 -8.00 -23.72 0.12
C THR A 156 -8.09 -22.20 0.22
N PHE A 157 -8.81 -21.70 1.22
CA PHE A 157 -8.84 -20.27 1.53
C PHE A 157 -7.43 -19.74 1.83
N ALA A 158 -6.59 -20.52 2.54
CA ALA A 158 -5.20 -20.20 2.77
C ALA A 158 -4.41 -19.98 1.47
N HIS A 159 -4.61 -20.85 0.48
CA HIS A 159 -3.95 -20.71 -0.82
C HIS A 159 -4.42 -19.45 -1.56
N HIS A 160 -5.71 -19.17 -1.55
CA HIS A 160 -6.29 -17.99 -2.20
C HIS A 160 -5.76 -16.71 -1.58
N VAL A 161 -5.82 -16.57 -0.25
CA VAL A 161 -5.31 -15.41 0.50
C VAL A 161 -3.79 -15.28 0.34
N GLY A 162 -3.08 -16.40 0.21
CA GLY A 162 -1.64 -16.42 -0.07
C GLY A 162 -1.25 -15.67 -1.34
N ALA A 163 -2.13 -15.61 -2.35
CA ALA A 163 -1.88 -14.81 -3.55
C ALA A 163 -1.79 -13.31 -3.23
N TYR A 164 -2.64 -12.81 -2.34
CA TYR A 164 -2.59 -11.42 -1.87
C TYR A 164 -1.36 -11.16 -0.99
N MET A 165 -0.97 -12.12 -0.15
CA MET A 165 0.29 -12.03 0.60
C MET A 165 1.48 -11.78 -0.33
N GLU A 166 1.58 -12.51 -1.45
CA GLU A 166 2.64 -12.31 -2.45
C GLU A 166 2.55 -10.94 -3.16
N MET A 167 1.35 -10.40 -3.36
CA MET A 167 1.17 -9.05 -3.91
C MET A 167 1.72 -7.99 -2.94
N PHE A 168 1.38 -8.05 -1.66
CA PHE A 168 1.82 -7.06 -0.66
C PHE A 168 3.31 -7.18 -0.31
N LYS A 169 3.92 -8.36 -0.40
CA LYS A 169 5.38 -8.49 -0.35
C LYS A 169 6.07 -7.69 -1.45
N ARG A 170 5.57 -7.76 -2.69
CA ARG A 170 6.08 -6.98 -3.81
C ARG A 170 5.85 -5.47 -3.61
N ASP A 171 4.73 -5.09 -2.99
CA ASP A 171 4.44 -3.69 -2.67
C ASP A 171 5.40 -3.16 -1.60
N TYR A 172 5.68 -3.93 -0.57
CA TYR A 172 6.67 -3.59 0.44
C TYR A 172 8.07 -3.41 -0.17
N SER A 173 8.47 -4.29 -1.09
CA SER A 173 9.72 -4.18 -1.83
C SER A 173 9.80 -2.88 -2.64
N ARG A 174 8.71 -2.49 -3.35
CA ARG A 174 8.64 -1.20 -4.06
C ARG A 174 8.88 -0.02 -3.13
N MET A 175 8.28 -0.02 -1.94
CA MET A 175 8.48 1.03 -0.95
C MET A 175 9.94 1.12 -0.48
N ASN A 176 10.64 -0.01 -0.33
CA ASN A 176 12.07 -0.05 -0.02
C ASN A 176 12.92 0.57 -1.15
N ASP A 177 12.60 0.25 -2.39
CA ASP A 177 13.32 0.77 -3.55
C ASP A 177 13.21 2.30 -3.65
N ILE A 178 12.01 2.85 -3.42
CA ILE A 178 11.75 4.29 -3.40
C ILE A 178 12.54 4.94 -2.25
N TYR A 179 12.44 4.38 -1.04
CA TYR A 179 13.17 4.87 0.13
C TYR A 179 14.68 4.98 -0.16
N THR A 180 15.25 3.96 -0.77
CA THR A 180 16.69 3.91 -1.09
C THR A 180 17.08 5.01 -2.09
N ARG A 181 16.31 5.18 -3.16
CA ARG A 181 16.61 6.18 -4.20
C ARG A 181 16.41 7.62 -3.71
N MET A 182 15.37 7.87 -2.91
CA MET A 182 15.05 9.22 -2.45
C MET A 182 15.92 9.70 -1.28
N ASN A 183 16.64 8.81 -0.60
CA ASN A 183 17.30 9.11 0.67
C ASN A 183 18.60 9.92 0.50
N TYR A 184 18.52 11.05 -0.22
CA TYR A 184 19.61 12.02 -0.41
C TYR A 184 19.15 13.43 -0.09
N CYS A 185 19.99 14.18 0.67
CA CYS A 185 19.67 15.51 1.20
C CYS A 185 19.83 16.62 0.15
N PRO A 186 18.78 17.38 -0.18
CA PRO A 186 18.88 18.50 -1.12
C PRO A 186 19.37 19.79 -0.48
N LEU A 187 19.32 19.93 0.87
CA LEU A 187 19.64 21.18 1.56
C LEU A 187 21.08 21.61 1.32
N GLY A 188 21.28 22.91 1.13
CA GLY A 188 22.54 23.52 0.71
C GLY A 188 22.68 23.68 -0.80
N ALA A 189 21.67 23.25 -1.58
CA ALA A 189 21.58 23.52 -3.02
C ALA A 189 21.28 25.00 -3.33
N GLY A 190 20.80 25.76 -2.34
CA GLY A 190 20.37 27.12 -2.51
C GLY A 190 19.18 27.23 -3.46
N ALA A 191 19.09 28.30 -4.23
CA ALA A 191 18.02 28.45 -5.21
C ALA A 191 18.15 27.46 -6.38
N LEU A 192 19.37 27.18 -6.85
CA LEU A 192 19.73 26.25 -7.92
C LEU A 192 21.26 26.04 -8.14
N ALA A 193 22.10 26.93 -7.59
CA ALA A 193 23.53 26.98 -7.90
C ALA A 193 24.42 26.85 -6.64
N GLY A 194 23.85 26.37 -5.53
CA GLY A 194 24.54 26.37 -4.24
C GLY A 194 24.66 27.76 -3.64
N THR A 195 25.70 27.95 -2.86
CA THR A 195 25.97 29.22 -2.13
C THR A 195 27.48 29.47 -2.05
N THR A 196 27.86 30.71 -1.79
CA THR A 196 29.26 31.10 -1.54
C THR A 196 29.72 30.85 -0.10
N TYR A 197 28.82 30.48 0.81
CA TYR A 197 29.15 30.06 2.16
C TYR A 197 29.77 28.64 2.18
N PRO A 198 30.71 28.37 3.09
CA PRO A 198 31.37 27.06 3.20
C PRO A 198 30.48 26.06 3.95
N LEU A 199 29.30 25.73 3.38
CA LEU A 199 28.34 24.81 3.98
C LEU A 199 28.85 23.36 3.94
N ASP A 200 28.78 22.66 5.06
CA ASP A 200 29.03 21.21 5.11
C ASP A 200 27.73 20.42 4.86
N ARG A 201 27.47 20.11 3.59
CA ARG A 201 26.29 19.35 3.17
C ARG A 201 26.33 17.88 3.64
N ASN A 202 27.53 17.30 3.88
CA ASN A 202 27.62 15.96 4.44
C ASN A 202 27.15 15.92 5.90
N LEU A 203 27.55 16.93 6.69
CA LEU A 203 27.06 17.06 8.06
C LEU A 203 25.54 17.22 8.10
N THR A 204 24.97 18.10 7.26
CA THR A 204 23.51 18.28 7.18
C THR A 204 22.79 16.97 6.81
N ALA A 205 23.30 16.25 5.82
CA ALA A 205 22.74 14.95 5.42
C ALA A 205 22.78 13.92 6.56
N SER A 206 23.91 13.85 7.29
CA SER A 206 24.07 12.96 8.44
C SER A 206 23.11 13.29 9.60
N LEU A 207 22.96 14.59 9.92
CA LEU A 207 22.05 15.06 10.98
C LEU A 207 20.57 14.74 10.71
N LEU A 208 20.22 14.53 9.44
CA LEU A 208 18.87 14.21 8.97
C LEU A 208 18.70 12.75 8.53
N ASP A 209 19.68 11.88 8.82
CA ASP A 209 19.66 10.44 8.48
C ASP A 209 19.51 10.17 6.97
N PHE A 210 20.06 11.04 6.12
CA PHE A 210 20.19 10.78 4.70
C PHE A 210 21.47 9.98 4.38
N ALA A 211 21.45 9.22 3.31
CA ALA A 211 22.61 8.48 2.82
C ALA A 211 23.77 9.40 2.36
N GLY A 212 23.46 10.65 2.02
CA GLY A 212 24.40 11.67 1.61
C GLY A 212 23.69 12.88 1.00
N PRO A 213 24.43 13.91 0.55
CA PRO A 213 23.86 15.04 -0.18
C PRO A 213 23.55 14.66 -1.64
N THR A 214 22.58 15.33 -2.25
CA THR A 214 22.39 15.29 -3.71
C THR A 214 23.58 15.95 -4.42
N LEU A 215 23.93 15.43 -5.61
CA LEU A 215 25.19 15.78 -6.29
C LEU A 215 25.09 16.91 -7.32
N ASN A 216 23.87 17.35 -7.65
CA ASN A 216 23.64 18.50 -8.53
C ASN A 216 22.62 19.44 -7.91
N SER A 217 22.99 20.71 -7.67
CA SER A 217 22.15 21.69 -6.97
C SER A 217 20.91 22.10 -7.75
N MET A 218 20.95 22.05 -9.08
CA MET A 218 19.80 22.37 -9.92
C MET A 218 18.75 21.23 -9.89
N ASP A 219 19.21 19.99 -9.99
CA ASP A 219 18.40 18.79 -9.83
C ASP A 219 17.82 18.68 -8.40
N SER A 220 18.60 19.03 -7.38
CA SER A 220 18.20 18.98 -5.97
C SER A 220 16.89 19.70 -5.66
N VAL A 221 16.65 20.83 -6.33
CA VAL A 221 15.45 21.66 -6.13
C VAL A 221 14.34 21.34 -7.14
N SER A 222 14.66 20.59 -8.21
CA SER A 222 13.75 20.23 -9.29
C SER A 222 13.15 18.83 -9.15
N ASP A 223 13.88 17.88 -8.56
CA ASP A 223 13.50 16.48 -8.49
C ASP A 223 12.18 16.27 -7.74
N ARG A 224 11.26 15.54 -8.39
CA ARG A 224 10.02 15.01 -7.85
C ARG A 224 9.81 13.54 -8.22
N ASP A 225 10.85 12.86 -8.72
CA ASP A 225 10.78 11.45 -9.10
C ASP A 225 10.31 10.58 -7.94
N TYR A 226 10.77 10.87 -6.72
CA TYR A 226 10.35 10.14 -5.51
C TYR A 226 8.85 10.27 -5.22
N VAL A 227 8.20 11.38 -5.57
CA VAL A 227 6.74 11.56 -5.47
C VAL A 227 6.04 10.71 -6.52
N ILE A 228 6.54 10.74 -7.77
CA ILE A 228 6.00 9.95 -8.89
C ILE A 228 6.13 8.45 -8.59
N GLU A 229 7.29 8.00 -8.11
CA GLU A 229 7.52 6.61 -7.74
C GLU A 229 6.62 6.17 -6.59
N MET A 230 6.48 6.99 -5.54
CA MET A 230 5.59 6.70 -4.41
C MET A 230 4.13 6.58 -4.86
N LEU A 231 3.63 7.53 -5.66
CA LEU A 231 2.26 7.50 -6.17
C LEU A 231 2.02 6.33 -7.13
N SER A 232 3.04 5.91 -7.87
CA SER A 232 2.99 4.70 -8.70
C SER A 232 2.90 3.43 -7.85
N ALA A 233 3.71 3.33 -6.78
CA ALA A 233 3.61 2.23 -5.82
C ALA A 233 2.26 2.24 -5.11
N PHE A 234 1.77 3.39 -4.66
CA PHE A 234 0.45 3.55 -4.06
C PHE A 234 -0.68 3.14 -5.00
N SER A 235 -0.59 3.49 -6.28
CA SER A 235 -1.53 3.04 -7.30
C SER A 235 -1.55 1.51 -7.42
N THR A 236 -0.39 0.86 -7.30
CA THR A 236 -0.29 -0.60 -7.32
C THR A 236 -0.87 -1.22 -6.05
N ILE A 237 -0.57 -0.69 -4.86
CA ILE A 237 -1.17 -1.11 -3.58
C ILE A 237 -2.69 -1.02 -3.65
N MET A 238 -3.22 0.12 -4.09
CA MET A 238 -4.66 0.33 -4.20
C MET A 238 -5.31 -0.60 -5.21
N MET A 239 -4.64 -0.93 -6.32
CA MET A 239 -5.12 -1.92 -7.28
C MET A 239 -5.22 -3.32 -6.64
N HIS A 240 -4.23 -3.72 -5.84
CA HIS A 240 -4.29 -4.99 -5.11
C HIS A 240 -5.41 -5.01 -4.08
N LEU A 241 -5.55 -3.94 -3.29
CA LEU A 241 -6.66 -3.78 -2.33
C LEU A 241 -8.02 -3.77 -3.04
N SER A 242 -8.14 -3.10 -4.19
CA SER A 242 -9.37 -3.05 -5.00
C SER A 242 -9.77 -4.43 -5.50
N ARG A 243 -8.82 -5.24 -5.99
CA ARG A 243 -9.08 -6.62 -6.42
C ARG A 243 -9.55 -7.48 -5.25
N PHE A 244 -8.91 -7.39 -4.10
CA PHE A 244 -9.32 -8.14 -2.92
C PHE A 244 -10.67 -7.66 -2.39
N SER A 245 -10.93 -6.36 -2.41
CA SER A 245 -12.24 -5.80 -2.08
C SER A 245 -13.35 -6.36 -2.96
N GLU A 246 -13.12 -6.46 -4.27
CA GLU A 246 -14.08 -7.06 -5.21
C GLU A 246 -14.42 -8.49 -4.84
N GLU A 247 -13.43 -9.32 -4.51
CA GLU A 247 -13.67 -10.70 -4.09
C GLU A 247 -14.43 -10.76 -2.77
N ILE A 248 -14.10 -9.92 -1.78
CA ILE A 248 -14.84 -9.85 -0.51
C ILE A 248 -16.30 -9.45 -0.76
N ILE A 249 -16.56 -8.48 -1.63
CA ILE A 249 -17.92 -8.06 -1.99
C ILE A 249 -18.70 -9.21 -2.60
N ILE A 250 -18.09 -9.94 -3.55
CA ILE A 250 -18.68 -11.14 -4.15
C ILE A 250 -18.94 -12.20 -3.08
N TRP A 251 -17.95 -12.52 -2.25
CA TRP A 251 -18.08 -13.55 -1.21
C TRP A 251 -19.10 -13.20 -0.12
N ASN A 252 -19.30 -11.92 0.16
CA ASN A 252 -20.28 -11.43 1.15
C ASN A 252 -21.70 -11.32 0.57
N SER A 253 -21.88 -11.48 -0.76
CA SER A 253 -23.19 -11.39 -1.40
C SER A 253 -24.13 -12.52 -0.95
N ASN A 254 -25.45 -12.27 -1.08
CA ASN A 254 -26.47 -13.27 -0.76
C ASN A 254 -26.38 -14.54 -1.61
N GLU A 255 -25.78 -14.44 -2.79
CA GLU A 255 -25.59 -15.54 -3.76
C GLU A 255 -24.42 -16.44 -3.37
N TYR A 256 -23.33 -15.86 -2.84
CA TYR A 256 -22.13 -16.62 -2.45
C TYR A 256 -22.14 -17.02 -0.98
N GLN A 257 -22.35 -16.06 -0.07
CA GLN A 257 -22.38 -16.29 1.39
C GLN A 257 -21.12 -16.99 1.94
N PHE A 258 -19.97 -16.76 1.33
CA PHE A 258 -18.70 -17.35 1.76
C PHE A 258 -18.12 -16.68 2.99
N VAL A 259 -18.38 -15.37 3.13
CA VAL A 259 -17.90 -14.58 4.25
C VAL A 259 -19.01 -13.71 4.85
N GLU A 260 -18.86 -13.39 6.13
CA GLU A 260 -19.65 -12.37 6.81
C GLU A 260 -18.70 -11.33 7.39
N LEU A 261 -18.91 -10.07 7.05
CA LEU A 261 -18.16 -8.95 7.64
C LEU A 261 -18.69 -8.61 9.02
N ASP A 262 -17.82 -8.18 9.91
CA ASP A 262 -18.20 -7.68 11.24
C ASP A 262 -19.05 -6.39 11.14
N ASP A 263 -19.94 -6.17 12.09
CA ASP A 263 -20.80 -4.98 12.12
C ASP A 263 -20.01 -3.68 12.23
N ALA A 264 -18.81 -3.73 12.82
CA ALA A 264 -17.92 -2.58 12.90
C ALA A 264 -17.35 -2.14 11.53
N TYR A 265 -17.37 -3.02 10.52
CA TYR A 265 -16.86 -2.77 9.16
C TYR A 265 -17.94 -2.86 8.08
N SER A 266 -19.19 -2.74 8.46
CA SER A 266 -20.33 -2.78 7.56
C SER A 266 -21.41 -1.78 8.01
N THR A 267 -22.30 -1.38 7.11
CA THR A 267 -23.43 -0.53 7.46
C THR A 267 -24.76 -1.23 7.19
N GLY A 268 -25.76 -0.90 8.03
CA GLY A 268 -27.14 -1.32 7.80
C GLY A 268 -27.85 -0.40 6.82
N SER A 269 -29.03 -0.84 6.40
CA SER A 269 -29.94 0.00 5.62
C SER A 269 -30.93 0.73 6.55
N SER A 270 -31.17 2.01 6.29
CA SER A 270 -32.17 2.79 7.03
C SER A 270 -33.62 2.33 6.81
N ILE A 271 -33.86 1.56 5.74
CA ILE A 271 -35.21 1.11 5.34
C ILE A 271 -35.35 -0.42 5.36
N MET A 272 -34.21 -1.17 5.21
CA MET A 272 -34.18 -2.63 5.16
C MET A 272 -33.40 -3.18 6.35
N PRO A 273 -34.03 -3.56 7.47
CA PRO A 273 -33.33 -3.91 8.71
C PRO A 273 -32.46 -5.17 8.60
N GLN A 274 -32.71 -6.01 7.60
CA GLN A 274 -31.93 -7.24 7.34
C GLN A 274 -30.69 -7.01 6.47
N LYS A 275 -30.54 -5.81 5.88
CA LYS A 275 -29.47 -5.55 4.90
C LYS A 275 -28.19 -5.08 5.59
N LYS A 276 -27.09 -5.74 5.27
CA LYS A 276 -25.74 -5.41 5.73
C LYS A 276 -24.83 -5.23 4.51
N ASN A 277 -24.24 -4.03 4.39
CA ASN A 277 -23.47 -3.65 3.22
C ASN A 277 -21.97 -3.75 3.47
N PRO A 278 -21.16 -4.20 2.49
CA PRO A 278 -19.71 -4.26 2.58
C PRO A 278 -19.04 -2.90 2.25
N ASP A 279 -19.51 -1.81 2.91
CA ASP A 279 -19.15 -0.44 2.53
C ASP A 279 -17.65 -0.16 2.55
N ILE A 280 -16.91 -0.76 3.49
CA ILE A 280 -15.45 -0.55 3.57
C ILE A 280 -14.76 -1.13 2.33
N ALA A 281 -15.15 -2.33 1.90
CA ALA A 281 -14.61 -2.93 0.67
C ALA A 281 -14.98 -2.08 -0.56
N GLU A 282 -16.22 -1.60 -0.63
CA GLU A 282 -16.68 -0.74 -1.74
C GLU A 282 -15.92 0.59 -1.78
N LEU A 283 -15.73 1.25 -0.63
CA LEU A 283 -15.00 2.51 -0.53
C LEU A 283 -13.52 2.35 -0.86
N VAL A 284 -12.86 1.27 -0.42
CA VAL A 284 -11.47 0.98 -0.79
C VAL A 284 -11.36 0.80 -2.30
N ARG A 285 -12.26 0.04 -2.91
CA ARG A 285 -12.35 -0.11 -4.38
C ARG A 285 -12.54 1.24 -5.07
N GLY A 286 -13.46 2.07 -4.59
CA GLY A 286 -13.75 3.38 -5.16
C GLY A 286 -12.60 4.39 -5.03
N LYS A 287 -11.94 4.43 -3.86
CA LYS A 287 -10.81 5.35 -3.58
C LYS A 287 -9.56 5.06 -4.42
N THR A 288 -9.47 3.91 -5.05
CA THR A 288 -8.37 3.57 -5.98
C THR A 288 -8.25 4.59 -7.10
N GLY A 289 -9.38 5.02 -7.68
CA GLY A 289 -9.38 6.04 -8.74
C GLY A 289 -8.83 7.39 -8.28
N ARG A 290 -9.00 7.75 -7.01
CA ARG A 290 -8.45 8.99 -6.44
C ARG A 290 -6.92 8.98 -6.44
N VAL A 291 -6.30 7.87 -6.05
CA VAL A 291 -4.83 7.70 -6.06
C VAL A 291 -4.28 7.66 -7.50
N TYR A 292 -4.98 7.02 -8.43
CA TYR A 292 -4.63 7.06 -9.85
C TYR A 292 -4.66 8.50 -10.40
N GLY A 293 -5.66 9.28 -10.00
CA GLY A 293 -5.76 10.70 -10.36
C GLY A 293 -4.56 11.50 -9.85
N ALA A 294 -4.10 11.26 -8.62
CA ALA A 294 -2.93 11.92 -8.06
C ALA A 294 -1.64 11.61 -8.85
N LEU A 295 -1.42 10.34 -9.22
CA LEU A 295 -0.28 9.95 -10.07
C LEU A 295 -0.34 10.63 -11.45
N MET A 296 -1.49 10.65 -12.08
CA MET A 296 -1.65 11.30 -13.39
C MET A 296 -1.44 12.81 -13.30
N SER A 297 -1.87 13.43 -12.21
CA SER A 297 -1.72 14.85 -11.98
C SER A 297 -0.25 15.25 -11.85
N ILE A 298 0.55 14.56 -11.00
CA ILE A 298 1.98 14.89 -10.85
C ILE A 298 2.76 14.65 -12.15
N LEU A 299 2.49 13.57 -12.87
CA LEU A 299 3.10 13.32 -14.18
C LEU A 299 2.80 14.46 -15.17
N THR A 300 1.59 14.97 -15.14
CA THR A 300 1.15 16.09 -15.99
C THR A 300 1.82 17.40 -15.58
N THR A 301 1.94 17.66 -14.28
CA THR A 301 2.61 18.85 -13.76
C THR A 301 4.09 18.87 -14.18
N MET A 302 4.79 17.75 -14.00
CA MET A 302 6.24 17.68 -14.22
C MET A 302 6.66 17.62 -15.68
N LYS A 303 5.83 17.11 -16.60
CA LYS A 303 6.19 16.75 -18.00
C LYS A 303 6.79 17.87 -18.86
N GLY A 304 6.59 19.12 -18.54
CA GLY A 304 6.92 20.21 -19.48
C GLY A 304 7.58 21.42 -18.84
N ILE A 305 7.89 21.38 -17.54
CA ILE A 305 8.55 22.48 -16.83
C ILE A 305 10.07 22.43 -17.05
N PRO A 306 10.75 23.59 -17.16
CA PRO A 306 12.21 23.65 -17.22
C PRO A 306 12.85 23.32 -15.89
N LEU A 307 14.19 23.13 -15.89
CA LEU A 307 14.97 22.82 -14.71
C LEU A 307 14.88 23.89 -13.62
N ALA A 308 15.39 23.52 -12.43
CA ALA A 308 15.28 24.20 -11.16
C ALA A 308 13.83 24.26 -10.66
N TYR A 309 13.42 25.34 -10.05
CA TYR A 309 12.10 25.47 -9.46
C TYR A 309 11.17 26.35 -10.30
N ASN A 310 9.96 25.89 -10.52
CA ASN A 310 8.84 26.64 -11.09
C ASN A 310 7.65 26.53 -10.14
N LYS A 311 6.78 27.54 -10.12
CA LYS A 311 5.62 27.58 -9.21
C LYS A 311 4.65 26.43 -9.43
N ASP A 312 4.62 25.82 -10.62
CA ASP A 312 3.92 24.58 -10.95
C ASP A 312 4.19 23.46 -9.94
N MET A 313 5.40 23.38 -9.41
CA MET A 313 5.79 22.39 -8.41
C MET A 313 5.06 22.52 -7.08
N GLN A 314 4.34 23.64 -6.82
CA GLN A 314 3.50 23.76 -5.64
C GLN A 314 2.34 22.77 -5.65
N GLU A 315 1.90 22.37 -6.88
CA GLU A 315 0.84 21.36 -7.09
C GLU A 315 1.27 19.94 -6.68
N ASP A 316 2.54 19.72 -6.36
CA ASP A 316 3.03 18.42 -5.88
C ASP A 316 2.46 18.03 -4.50
N LYS A 317 2.02 18.99 -3.67
CA LYS A 317 1.72 18.80 -2.25
C LYS A 317 0.31 18.26 -2.01
N GLU A 318 -0.73 18.97 -2.45
CA GLU A 318 -2.12 18.61 -2.14
C GLU A 318 -2.47 17.21 -2.61
N LEU A 319 -2.11 16.87 -3.85
CA LEU A 319 -2.33 15.54 -4.41
C LEU A 319 -1.56 14.44 -3.68
N THR A 320 -0.34 14.75 -3.22
CA THR A 320 0.51 13.79 -2.49
C THR A 320 -0.03 13.56 -1.09
N PHE A 321 -0.37 14.61 -0.37
CA PHE A 321 -0.93 14.52 0.98
C PHE A 321 -2.25 13.78 1.00
N ASP A 322 -3.11 14.07 0.04
CA ASP A 322 -4.40 13.39 -0.12
C ASP A 322 -4.24 11.89 -0.44
N ALA A 323 -3.33 11.55 -1.34
CA ALA A 323 -3.04 10.16 -1.68
C ALA A 323 -2.45 9.38 -0.49
N ILE A 324 -1.53 9.99 0.27
CA ILE A 324 -0.94 9.40 1.48
C ILE A 324 -2.04 9.07 2.51
N ASP A 325 -2.87 10.06 2.86
CA ASP A 325 -3.96 9.88 3.82
C ASP A 325 -4.95 8.80 3.34
N THR A 326 -5.27 8.81 2.05
CA THR A 326 -6.16 7.82 1.43
C THR A 326 -5.60 6.40 1.53
N VAL A 327 -4.34 6.20 1.16
CA VAL A 327 -3.70 4.87 1.16
C VAL A 327 -3.54 4.34 2.58
N LYS A 328 -3.07 5.17 3.52
CA LYS A 328 -2.95 4.81 4.95
C LYS A 328 -4.30 4.39 5.53
N GLY A 329 -5.34 5.19 5.30
CA GLY A 329 -6.68 4.88 5.75
C GLY A 329 -7.24 3.60 5.14
N CYS A 330 -7.04 3.38 3.84
CA CYS A 330 -7.49 2.16 3.16
C CYS A 330 -6.78 0.91 3.69
N ILE A 331 -5.45 0.91 3.85
CA ILE A 331 -4.72 -0.24 4.39
C ILE A 331 -5.17 -0.55 5.82
N ALA A 332 -5.27 0.46 6.68
CA ALA A 332 -5.65 0.28 8.08
C ALA A 332 -7.06 -0.29 8.23
N LEU A 333 -8.04 0.29 7.53
CA LEU A 333 -9.44 -0.17 7.57
C LEU A 333 -9.59 -1.56 6.95
N PHE A 334 -8.89 -1.83 5.84
CA PHE A 334 -8.91 -3.14 5.19
C PHE A 334 -8.32 -4.21 6.10
N THR A 335 -7.21 -3.93 6.78
CA THR A 335 -6.60 -4.84 7.76
C THR A 335 -7.58 -5.19 8.87
N GLY A 336 -8.25 -4.20 9.48
CA GLY A 336 -9.25 -4.43 10.51
C GLY A 336 -10.46 -5.21 9.99
N MET A 337 -10.92 -4.95 8.79
CA MET A 337 -12.03 -5.66 8.17
C MET A 337 -11.73 -7.16 7.99
N ILE A 338 -10.55 -7.51 7.45
CA ILE A 338 -10.20 -8.92 7.23
C ILE A 338 -9.88 -9.66 8.54
N SER A 339 -9.36 -8.98 9.56
CA SER A 339 -9.05 -9.58 10.86
C SER A 339 -10.29 -10.02 11.65
N THR A 340 -11.46 -9.43 11.34
CA THR A 340 -12.73 -9.73 12.02
C THR A 340 -13.72 -10.49 11.13
N MET A 341 -13.36 -10.70 9.87
CA MET A 341 -14.19 -11.40 8.88
C MET A 341 -14.40 -12.86 9.26
N LYS A 342 -15.64 -13.32 9.22
CA LYS A 342 -16.02 -14.70 9.49
C LYS A 342 -16.17 -15.49 8.20
N LEU A 343 -15.61 -16.70 8.17
CA LEU A 343 -15.73 -17.63 7.03
C LEU A 343 -16.89 -18.60 7.23
N ASN A 344 -17.73 -18.73 6.24
CA ASN A 344 -18.78 -19.74 6.20
C ASN A 344 -18.25 -21.01 5.53
N LYS A 345 -17.37 -21.72 6.26
CA LYS A 345 -16.68 -22.92 5.75
C LYS A 345 -17.59 -23.97 5.13
N PRO A 346 -18.78 -24.31 5.73
CA PRO A 346 -19.68 -25.29 5.13
C PRO A 346 -20.24 -24.86 3.77
N VAL A 347 -20.54 -23.58 3.58
CA VAL A 347 -21.03 -23.07 2.29
C VAL A 347 -19.92 -23.08 1.25
N MET A 348 -18.72 -22.69 1.63
CA MET A 348 -17.54 -22.73 0.75
C MET A 348 -17.25 -24.16 0.28
N GLU A 349 -17.20 -25.11 1.19
CA GLU A 349 -16.95 -26.52 0.90
C GLU A 349 -18.06 -27.14 -0.01
N LYS A 350 -19.32 -26.91 0.33
CA LYS A 350 -20.45 -27.32 -0.52
C LYS A 350 -20.35 -26.72 -1.92
N SER A 351 -19.95 -25.45 -2.02
CA SER A 351 -19.75 -24.80 -3.32
C SER A 351 -18.57 -25.40 -4.10
N ALA A 352 -17.51 -25.84 -3.41
CA ALA A 352 -16.36 -26.49 -4.03
C ALA A 352 -16.71 -27.90 -4.58
N MET A 353 -17.63 -28.61 -3.94
CA MET A 353 -18.09 -29.93 -4.42
C MET A 353 -18.99 -29.83 -5.64
N ASN A 354 -19.62 -28.70 -5.90
CA ASN A 354 -20.54 -28.51 -7.02
C ASN A 354 -19.82 -27.90 -8.24
N GLY A 355 -20.29 -28.28 -9.44
CA GLY A 355 -19.78 -27.71 -10.71
C GLY A 355 -18.57 -28.44 -11.26
N PHE A 356 -18.44 -29.75 -10.92
CA PHE A 356 -17.42 -30.65 -11.48
C PHE A 356 -15.97 -30.15 -11.29
N THR A 357 -15.69 -29.50 -10.18
CA THR A 357 -14.34 -28.96 -9.86
C THR A 357 -13.28 -30.06 -9.78
N ASN A 358 -13.70 -31.31 -9.59
CA ASN A 358 -12.91 -32.53 -9.51
C ASN A 358 -12.81 -33.28 -10.83
N ALA A 359 -13.36 -32.77 -11.94
CA ALA A 359 -13.34 -33.46 -13.25
C ALA A 359 -11.90 -33.67 -13.76
N THR A 360 -11.00 -32.71 -13.54
CA THR A 360 -9.58 -32.85 -13.89
C THR A 360 -8.95 -34.03 -13.13
N ASP A 361 -9.29 -34.18 -11.84
CA ASP A 361 -8.77 -35.27 -11.00
C ASP A 361 -9.27 -36.64 -11.47
N ALA A 362 -10.50 -36.72 -12.00
CA ALA A 362 -11.01 -37.92 -12.65
C ALA A 362 -10.25 -38.26 -13.96
N ALA A 363 -9.84 -37.23 -14.72
CA ALA A 363 -9.00 -37.45 -15.90
C ALA A 363 -7.59 -37.91 -15.49
N ASP A 364 -7.00 -37.33 -14.48
CA ASP A 364 -5.70 -37.71 -13.93
C ASP A 364 -5.73 -39.16 -13.36
N TYR A 365 -6.84 -39.56 -12.75
CA TYR A 365 -7.07 -40.95 -12.33
C TYR A 365 -6.93 -41.91 -13.51
N LEU A 366 -7.61 -41.63 -14.61
CA LEU A 366 -7.53 -42.47 -15.83
C LEU A 366 -6.13 -42.49 -16.42
N VAL A 367 -5.43 -41.35 -16.43
CA VAL A 367 -4.03 -41.27 -16.91
C VAL A 367 -3.12 -42.17 -16.06
N ASN A 368 -3.29 -42.16 -14.74
CA ASN A 368 -2.54 -43.01 -13.82
C ASN A 368 -2.83 -44.52 -14.02
N HIS A 369 -3.97 -44.85 -14.65
CA HIS A 369 -4.35 -46.19 -15.03
C HIS A 369 -4.03 -46.50 -16.50
N GLY A 370 -3.16 -45.70 -17.14
CA GLY A 370 -2.62 -45.97 -18.48
C GLY A 370 -3.45 -45.46 -19.65
N VAL A 371 -4.51 -44.67 -19.41
CA VAL A 371 -5.28 -44.01 -20.47
C VAL A 371 -4.57 -42.73 -20.93
N PRO A 372 -4.32 -42.54 -22.24
CA PRO A 372 -3.76 -41.30 -22.74
C PRO A 372 -4.59 -40.08 -22.33
N PHE A 373 -3.96 -38.96 -21.95
CA PHE A 373 -4.64 -37.77 -21.42
C PHE A 373 -5.78 -37.25 -22.31
N ARG A 374 -5.61 -37.26 -23.65
CA ARG A 374 -6.65 -36.81 -24.58
C ARG A 374 -7.90 -37.70 -24.53
N ASP A 375 -7.70 -39.00 -24.40
CA ASP A 375 -8.79 -39.95 -24.28
C ASP A 375 -9.46 -39.86 -22.91
N ALA A 376 -8.66 -39.76 -21.85
CA ALA A 376 -9.14 -39.52 -20.48
C ALA A 376 -10.03 -38.27 -20.40
N HIS A 377 -9.60 -37.15 -21.02
CA HIS A 377 -10.38 -35.92 -21.10
C HIS A 377 -11.72 -36.13 -21.82
N GLY A 378 -11.73 -36.90 -22.93
CA GLY A 378 -12.94 -37.25 -23.65
C GLY A 378 -13.92 -38.12 -22.82
N ILE A 379 -13.39 -39.11 -22.09
CA ILE A 379 -14.15 -39.97 -21.17
C ILE A 379 -14.78 -39.11 -20.05
N VAL A 380 -14.00 -38.25 -19.42
CA VAL A 380 -14.52 -37.40 -18.35
C VAL A 380 -15.56 -36.39 -18.89
N GLY A 381 -15.40 -35.89 -20.12
CA GLY A 381 -16.44 -35.10 -20.78
C GLY A 381 -17.78 -35.84 -20.89
N GLN A 382 -17.74 -37.13 -21.18
CA GLN A 382 -18.96 -37.98 -21.21
C GLN A 382 -19.53 -38.19 -19.78
N LEU A 383 -18.69 -38.38 -18.76
CA LEU A 383 -19.13 -38.45 -17.36
C LEU A 383 -19.86 -37.18 -16.92
N VAL A 384 -19.27 -36.02 -17.23
CA VAL A 384 -19.85 -34.70 -16.89
C VAL A 384 -21.22 -34.54 -17.60
N LEU A 385 -21.29 -34.83 -18.89
CA LEU A 385 -22.56 -34.80 -19.65
C LEU A 385 -23.61 -35.69 -19.03
N TYR A 386 -23.26 -36.96 -18.76
CA TYR A 386 -24.13 -37.91 -18.08
C TYR A 386 -24.64 -37.38 -16.72
N CYS A 387 -23.76 -36.82 -15.92
CA CYS A 387 -24.12 -36.23 -14.63
C CYS A 387 -25.09 -35.05 -14.77
N ILE A 388 -24.89 -34.16 -15.75
CA ILE A 388 -25.80 -33.07 -16.05
C ILE A 388 -27.18 -33.54 -16.43
N GLU A 389 -27.27 -34.58 -17.33
CA GLU A 389 -28.54 -35.14 -17.79
C GLU A 389 -29.32 -35.83 -16.66
N HIS A 390 -28.65 -36.34 -15.62
CA HIS A 390 -29.26 -37.10 -14.53
C HIS A 390 -29.30 -36.34 -13.20
N ASP A 391 -28.96 -35.05 -13.19
CA ASP A 391 -28.87 -34.16 -11.99
C ASP A 391 -28.02 -34.80 -10.88
N LYS A 392 -26.82 -35.26 -11.25
CA LYS A 392 -25.83 -35.89 -10.36
C LYS A 392 -24.52 -35.11 -10.33
N SER A 393 -23.75 -35.29 -9.28
CA SER A 393 -22.31 -35.01 -9.28
C SER A 393 -21.52 -36.28 -9.65
N LEU A 394 -20.21 -36.13 -9.89
CA LEU A 394 -19.34 -37.31 -10.10
C LEU A 394 -19.33 -38.22 -8.88
N LEU A 395 -19.42 -37.69 -7.66
CA LEU A 395 -19.47 -38.51 -6.43
C LEU A 395 -20.79 -39.27 -6.24
N ASP A 396 -21.88 -38.87 -6.91
CA ASP A 396 -23.19 -39.53 -6.84
C ASP A 396 -23.34 -40.66 -7.84
N MET A 397 -22.41 -40.81 -8.79
CA MET A 397 -22.42 -41.91 -9.74
C MET A 397 -22.06 -43.22 -9.06
N SER A 398 -22.79 -44.31 -9.38
CA SER A 398 -22.39 -45.63 -8.98
C SER A 398 -21.21 -46.14 -9.80
N ILE A 399 -20.45 -47.10 -9.26
CA ILE A 399 -19.32 -47.70 -10.02
C ILE A 399 -19.79 -48.40 -11.32
N GLY A 400 -21.03 -48.88 -11.35
CA GLY A 400 -21.62 -49.44 -12.58
C GLY A 400 -21.80 -48.39 -13.67
N GLU A 401 -22.24 -47.16 -13.31
CA GLU A 401 -22.36 -46.04 -14.25
C GLU A 401 -21.00 -45.59 -14.75
N TYR A 402 -19.99 -45.52 -13.89
CA TYR A 402 -18.61 -45.25 -14.28
C TYR A 402 -18.07 -46.28 -15.27
N LYS A 403 -18.23 -47.59 -14.95
CA LYS A 403 -17.77 -48.70 -15.80
C LYS A 403 -18.53 -48.81 -17.13
N ALA A 404 -19.76 -48.32 -17.19
CA ALA A 404 -20.50 -48.24 -18.45
C ALA A 404 -19.90 -47.27 -19.45
N ILE A 405 -19.21 -46.22 -18.96
CA ILE A 405 -18.53 -45.22 -19.79
C ILE A 405 -17.07 -45.65 -20.06
N SER A 406 -16.36 -46.13 -19.03
CA SER A 406 -15.02 -46.71 -19.19
C SER A 406 -14.79 -47.83 -18.17
N PRO A 407 -14.40 -49.02 -18.62
CA PRO A 407 -14.14 -50.16 -17.73
C PRO A 407 -12.90 -49.99 -16.84
N VAL A 408 -12.14 -48.95 -17.04
CA VAL A 408 -10.91 -48.63 -16.27
C VAL A 408 -11.21 -48.14 -14.86
N PHE A 409 -12.41 -47.60 -14.62
CA PHE A 409 -12.79 -47.12 -13.31
C PHE A 409 -12.99 -48.26 -12.30
N GLU A 410 -12.44 -48.09 -11.11
CA GLU A 410 -12.63 -48.98 -9.96
C GLU A 410 -13.13 -48.16 -8.74
N ASP A 411 -13.45 -48.84 -7.62
CA ASP A 411 -14.07 -48.22 -6.44
C ASP A 411 -13.21 -47.11 -5.81
N ASP A 412 -11.92 -47.13 -6.05
CA ASP A 412 -10.97 -46.09 -5.54
C ASP A 412 -11.11 -44.74 -6.25
N ILE A 413 -11.93 -44.62 -7.32
CA ILE A 413 -12.25 -43.36 -7.98
C ILE A 413 -12.86 -42.37 -6.97
N TYR A 414 -13.75 -42.82 -6.07
CA TYR A 414 -14.39 -41.92 -5.09
C TYR A 414 -13.41 -41.26 -4.15
N ASP A 415 -12.37 -41.99 -3.73
CA ASP A 415 -11.28 -41.38 -2.93
C ASP A 415 -10.43 -40.44 -3.80
N ALA A 416 -10.11 -40.86 -5.01
CA ALA A 416 -9.26 -40.08 -5.93
C ALA A 416 -9.86 -38.72 -6.26
N ILE A 417 -11.18 -38.59 -6.40
CA ILE A 417 -11.89 -37.35 -6.73
C ILE A 417 -12.55 -36.68 -5.52
N SER A 418 -12.27 -37.18 -4.30
CA SER A 418 -12.75 -36.49 -3.09
C SER A 418 -12.11 -35.10 -2.99
N LEU A 419 -12.85 -34.13 -2.48
CA LEU A 419 -12.37 -32.73 -2.36
C LEU A 419 -11.04 -32.64 -1.63
N LYS A 420 -10.89 -33.40 -0.55
CA LYS A 420 -9.65 -33.48 0.23
C LYS A 420 -8.49 -34.04 -0.60
N THR A 421 -8.69 -35.12 -1.33
CA THR A 421 -7.63 -35.73 -2.16
C THR A 421 -7.24 -34.83 -3.32
N CYS A 422 -8.22 -34.20 -3.98
CA CYS A 422 -7.98 -33.26 -5.07
C CYS A 422 -7.04 -32.13 -4.64
N VAL A 423 -7.22 -31.59 -3.45
CA VAL A 423 -6.35 -30.52 -2.93
C VAL A 423 -5.02 -31.09 -2.41
N SER A 424 -5.05 -32.15 -1.59
CA SER A 424 -3.86 -32.66 -0.89
C SER A 424 -2.79 -33.23 -1.82
N LYS A 425 -3.16 -33.73 -2.99
CA LYS A 425 -2.20 -34.21 -4.01
C LYS A 425 -1.49 -33.14 -4.79
N ARG A 426 -1.93 -31.88 -4.73
CA ARG A 426 -1.31 -30.73 -5.42
C ARG A 426 -0.16 -30.14 -4.58
N ASN A 427 0.99 -30.84 -4.54
CA ASN A 427 2.13 -30.48 -3.68
C ASN A 427 3.35 -29.93 -4.44
N THR A 428 3.17 -29.49 -5.69
CA THR A 428 4.22 -28.70 -6.35
C THR A 428 4.39 -27.35 -5.66
N ILE A 429 5.56 -26.74 -5.77
CA ILE A 429 5.85 -25.43 -5.14
C ILE A 429 4.77 -24.42 -5.54
N GLY A 430 4.15 -23.76 -4.54
CA GLY A 430 3.10 -22.77 -4.76
C GLY A 430 1.68 -23.35 -4.98
N ALA A 431 1.48 -24.66 -4.89
CA ALA A 431 0.17 -25.30 -5.02
C ALA A 431 -0.57 -25.35 -3.66
N PRO A 432 -1.90 -25.68 -3.66
CA PRO A 432 -2.72 -25.64 -2.44
C PRO A 432 -2.57 -26.85 -1.51
N GLY A 433 -1.79 -27.87 -1.86
CA GLY A 433 -1.63 -29.09 -1.07
C GLY A 433 -0.93 -28.81 0.27
N GLU A 434 -1.16 -29.70 1.23
CA GLU A 434 -0.76 -29.51 2.63
C GLU A 434 0.75 -29.26 2.77
N GLU A 435 1.59 -30.06 2.12
CA GLU A 435 3.03 -29.92 2.22
C GLU A 435 3.56 -28.64 1.54
N ALA A 436 2.98 -28.26 0.40
CA ALA A 436 3.30 -27.01 -0.27
C ALA A 436 2.90 -25.79 0.59
N MET A 437 1.72 -25.85 1.21
CA MET A 437 1.26 -24.76 2.11
C MET A 437 2.10 -24.64 3.38
N LYS A 438 2.55 -25.77 3.97
CA LYS A 438 3.49 -25.73 5.11
C LYS A 438 4.79 -25.00 4.76
N GLN A 439 5.35 -25.26 3.58
CA GLN A 439 6.55 -24.60 3.09
C GLN A 439 6.30 -23.08 2.90
N VAL A 440 5.19 -22.71 2.26
CA VAL A 440 4.82 -21.30 2.05
C VAL A 440 4.64 -20.56 3.37
N LEU A 441 3.96 -21.17 4.34
CA LEU A 441 3.77 -20.57 5.67
C LEU A 441 5.09 -20.36 6.41
N ALA A 442 6.00 -21.32 6.34
CA ALA A 442 7.32 -21.19 6.96
C ALA A 442 8.14 -20.06 6.30
N ILE A 443 8.12 -19.95 4.97
CA ILE A 443 8.78 -18.87 4.22
C ILE A 443 8.17 -17.51 4.60
N ASN A 444 6.85 -17.42 4.71
CA ASN A 444 6.18 -16.18 5.09
C ASN A 444 6.49 -15.77 6.54
N GLU A 445 6.55 -16.73 7.46
CA GLU A 445 6.91 -16.47 8.85
C GLU A 445 8.34 -15.93 8.96
N GLU A 446 9.29 -16.53 8.25
CA GLU A 446 10.67 -16.04 8.20
C GLU A 446 10.76 -14.66 7.56
N TYR A 447 10.05 -14.43 6.46
CA TYR A 447 9.98 -13.12 5.81
C TYR A 447 9.48 -12.04 6.77
N LEU A 448 8.37 -12.30 7.49
CA LEU A 448 7.76 -11.34 8.43
C LEU A 448 8.64 -11.06 9.67
N LYS A 449 9.49 -12.01 10.08
CA LYS A 449 10.44 -11.81 11.18
C LYS A 449 11.60 -10.87 10.80
N ASN A 450 11.91 -10.77 9.51
CA ASN A 450 13.02 -9.98 8.99
C ASN A 450 12.59 -8.57 8.51
N LEU A 451 11.32 -8.19 8.70
CA LEU A 451 10.79 -6.84 8.42
C LEU A 451 10.79 -5.94 9.66
#